data_76c0dafb6872ddda34763f95c04a79c3
#
_entry.id   76c0dafb6872ddda34763f95c04a79c3
#
_cell.length_a   1.000
_cell.length_b   1.000
_cell.length_c   1.000
_cell.angle_alpha   90.00
_cell.angle_beta   90.00
_cell.angle_gamma   90.00
#
_symmetry.space_group_name_H-M   'P 1'
#
loop_
_entity.id
_entity.type
_entity.pdbx_description
1 polymer ?
#
loop_
_entity_poly.entity_id
_entity_poly.type
_entity_poly.pdbx_seq_one_letter_code
_entity_poly.pdbx_strand_id
1 'polypeptide(L)'
;SDDKFEERMTSMTKSKDFCTAIIESIKEDRVDIMRKDSIRSLALILLALSLIFFYLKGKLKETHLGIIMAFLILIDLWMVDKRYLNESDFQILKHVSKNFKLTPAESRMLTDTDPNYRVLNTSVNIFNDAAPSYYYNTIGGYHAAKLKRYQDLIERQISPEMGKLNEGFDKTPVLNMLNMKYVIFGKDENSIALNEKAMGNAWFVNNVVEVNNADEEIMALTGFNPTRDVIIDKRFKDYYGSWTNAQDAEASIVLTSYEPEVLSYHFNSKVDQMVVFSEIYYHGNTDWMAYVDGVEQDHFRVNYVLRGMVIPKGEHKIEFKFRPKIYYIGEKISLAGSGIIVILLLVYLRKSFRKPKEVA
;
A
#
# COMPACT_ATOMS: atom_id res chain seq x y z
N SER A 1 -26.85 7.26 -1.43
CA SER A 1 -28.16 7.59 -2.01
C SER A 1 -28.09 9.01 -2.52
N ASP A 2 -28.89 9.31 -3.53
CA ASP A 2 -28.96 10.63 -4.15
C ASP A 2 -29.29 11.74 -3.13
N ASP A 3 -30.04 11.42 -2.10
CA ASP A 3 -30.40 12.35 -1.01
C ASP A 3 -29.17 12.85 -0.24
N LYS A 4 -28.24 11.96 0.13
CA LYS A 4 -26.99 12.36 0.80
C LYS A 4 -26.09 13.18 -0.11
N PHE A 5 -26.12 12.92 -1.40
CA PHE A 5 -25.38 13.71 -2.40
C PHE A 5 -26.00 15.11 -2.52
N GLU A 6 -27.35 15.20 -2.54
CA GLU A 6 -28.08 16.46 -2.58
C GLU A 6 -27.78 17.33 -1.35
N GLU A 7 -27.84 16.76 -0.12
CA GLU A 7 -27.50 17.47 1.11
C GLU A 7 -26.07 18.04 1.06
N ARG A 8 -25.11 17.22 0.61
CA ARG A 8 -23.69 17.60 0.55
C ARG A 8 -23.46 18.69 -0.49
N MET A 9 -24.06 18.56 -1.66
CA MET A 9 -23.95 19.56 -2.74
C MET A 9 -24.64 20.87 -2.33
N THR A 10 -25.80 20.81 -1.71
CA THR A 10 -26.52 22.00 -1.23
C THR A 10 -25.73 22.75 -0.17
N SER A 11 -25.03 22.03 0.73
CA SER A 11 -24.14 22.65 1.74
C SER A 11 -22.95 23.36 1.10
N MET A 12 -22.43 22.84 -0.03
CA MET A 12 -21.28 23.42 -0.73
C MET A 12 -21.64 24.61 -1.62
N THR A 13 -22.76 24.55 -2.35
CA THR A 13 -23.14 25.51 -3.37
C THR A 13 -24.09 26.61 -2.86
N LYS A 14 -24.73 26.39 -1.69
CA LYS A 14 -25.77 27.26 -1.09
C LYS A 14 -26.95 27.56 -2.03
N SER A 15 -27.12 26.79 -3.11
CA SER A 15 -28.22 26.91 -4.08
C SER A 15 -28.92 25.57 -4.27
N LYS A 16 -30.09 25.44 -3.66
CA LYS A 16 -30.90 24.22 -3.72
C LYS A 16 -31.39 23.94 -5.14
N ASP A 17 -31.87 24.96 -5.84
CA ASP A 17 -32.41 24.81 -7.20
C ASP A 17 -31.35 24.31 -8.19
N PHE A 18 -30.12 24.80 -8.09
CA PHE A 18 -29.02 24.33 -8.91
C PHE A 18 -28.66 22.85 -8.62
N CYS A 19 -28.67 22.46 -7.35
CA CYS A 19 -28.41 21.07 -6.97
C CYS A 19 -29.50 20.13 -7.45
N THR A 20 -30.76 20.52 -7.34
CA THR A 20 -31.89 19.73 -7.82
C THR A 20 -31.82 19.54 -9.34
N ALA A 21 -31.53 20.59 -10.10
CA ALA A 21 -31.39 20.51 -11.56
C ALA A 21 -30.25 19.55 -11.97
N ILE A 22 -29.10 19.58 -11.29
CA ILE A 22 -28.00 18.65 -11.54
C ILE A 22 -28.44 17.21 -11.27
N ILE A 23 -29.13 16.96 -10.17
CA ILE A 23 -29.56 15.62 -9.78
C ILE A 23 -30.58 15.07 -10.78
N GLU A 24 -31.52 15.89 -11.23
CA GLU A 24 -32.47 15.51 -12.28
C GLU A 24 -31.75 15.16 -13.58
N SER A 25 -30.80 15.97 -14.03
CA SER A 25 -29.99 15.67 -15.22
C SER A 25 -29.22 14.36 -15.07
N ILE A 26 -28.60 14.10 -13.91
CA ILE A 26 -27.91 12.82 -13.63
C ILE A 26 -28.87 11.63 -13.66
N LYS A 27 -30.09 11.80 -13.17
CA LYS A 27 -31.13 10.74 -13.21
C LYS A 27 -31.55 10.45 -14.63
N GLU A 28 -31.78 11.49 -15.45
CA GLU A 28 -32.11 11.35 -16.87
C GLU A 28 -31.00 10.64 -17.64
N ASP A 29 -29.75 11.04 -17.45
CA ASP A 29 -28.59 10.38 -18.07
C ASP A 29 -28.50 8.90 -17.69
N ARG A 30 -28.71 8.56 -16.41
CA ARG A 30 -28.72 7.17 -15.96
C ARG A 30 -29.81 6.35 -16.63
N VAL A 31 -31.03 6.90 -16.75
CA VAL A 31 -32.15 6.22 -17.41
C VAL A 31 -31.83 6.01 -18.89
N ASP A 32 -31.27 6.99 -19.59
CA ASP A 32 -30.91 6.90 -21.00
C ASP A 32 -29.81 5.84 -21.24
N ILE A 33 -28.78 5.82 -20.40
CA ILE A 33 -27.72 4.81 -20.44
C ILE A 33 -28.30 3.41 -20.20
N MET A 34 -29.13 3.24 -19.18
CA MET A 34 -29.76 1.94 -18.88
C MET A 34 -30.64 1.45 -20.03
N ARG A 35 -31.41 2.36 -20.65
CA ARG A 35 -32.26 2.04 -21.81
C ARG A 35 -31.42 1.59 -23.01
N LYS A 36 -30.36 2.33 -23.34
CA LYS A 36 -29.45 1.98 -24.43
C LYS A 36 -28.79 0.63 -24.19
N ASP A 37 -28.35 0.36 -22.97
CA ASP A 37 -27.73 -0.91 -22.59
C ASP A 37 -28.72 -2.08 -22.66
N SER A 38 -29.94 -1.87 -22.22
CA SER A 38 -31.00 -2.89 -22.27
C SER A 38 -31.32 -3.27 -23.71
N ILE A 39 -31.43 -2.29 -24.60
CA ILE A 39 -31.70 -2.52 -26.06
C ILE A 39 -30.52 -3.27 -26.68
N ARG A 40 -29.28 -2.86 -26.40
CA ARG A 40 -28.07 -3.55 -26.90
C ARG A 40 -28.03 -5.01 -26.44
N SER A 41 -28.21 -5.25 -25.14
CA SER A 41 -28.19 -6.60 -24.56
C SER A 41 -29.29 -7.48 -25.14
N LEU A 42 -30.50 -6.95 -25.32
CA LEU A 42 -31.60 -7.65 -25.97
C LEU A 42 -31.26 -8.05 -27.41
N ALA A 43 -30.66 -7.12 -28.18
CA ALA A 43 -30.27 -7.41 -29.59
C ALA A 43 -29.21 -8.54 -29.65
N LEU A 44 -28.20 -8.51 -28.78
CA LEU A 44 -27.17 -9.56 -28.70
C LEU A 44 -27.75 -10.92 -28.29
N ILE A 45 -28.66 -10.92 -27.31
CA ILE A 45 -29.37 -12.15 -26.90
C ILE A 45 -30.20 -12.74 -28.04
N LEU A 46 -30.97 -11.92 -28.74
CA LEU A 46 -31.76 -12.37 -29.90
C LEU A 46 -30.87 -12.90 -31.01
N LEU A 47 -29.73 -12.27 -31.26
CA LEU A 47 -28.76 -12.75 -32.23
C LEU A 47 -28.17 -14.10 -31.83
N ALA A 48 -27.76 -14.27 -30.58
CA ALA A 48 -27.25 -15.53 -30.04
C ALA A 48 -28.28 -16.66 -30.12
N LEU A 49 -29.54 -16.38 -29.74
CA LEU A 49 -30.65 -17.33 -29.86
C LEU A 49 -30.91 -17.73 -31.32
N SER A 50 -30.84 -16.79 -32.25
CA SER A 50 -30.98 -17.07 -33.70
C SER A 50 -29.86 -18.01 -34.21
N LEU A 51 -28.62 -17.76 -33.78
CA LEU A 51 -27.49 -18.64 -34.15
C LEU A 51 -27.68 -20.07 -33.62
N ILE A 52 -28.12 -20.22 -32.36
CA ILE A 52 -28.43 -21.53 -31.77
C ILE A 52 -29.58 -22.20 -32.53
N PHE A 53 -30.64 -21.47 -32.90
CA PHE A 53 -31.74 -21.98 -33.67
C PHE A 53 -31.28 -22.51 -35.04
N PHE A 54 -30.43 -21.78 -35.79
CA PHE A 54 -29.89 -22.24 -37.05
C PHE A 54 -28.97 -23.44 -36.90
N TYR A 55 -28.23 -23.54 -35.83
CA TYR A 55 -27.45 -24.75 -35.50
C TYR A 55 -28.35 -25.95 -35.25
N LEU A 56 -29.39 -25.84 -34.44
CA LEU A 56 -30.35 -26.90 -34.18
C LEU A 56 -31.11 -27.35 -35.44
N LYS A 57 -31.30 -26.45 -36.41
CA LYS A 57 -31.87 -26.78 -37.74
C LYS A 57 -30.86 -27.41 -38.70
N GLY A 58 -29.62 -27.68 -38.25
CA GLY A 58 -28.56 -28.27 -39.09
C GLY A 58 -28.01 -27.34 -40.18
N LYS A 59 -28.39 -26.04 -40.17
CA LYS A 59 -27.93 -25.04 -41.15
C LYS A 59 -26.59 -24.43 -40.82
N LEU A 60 -26.11 -24.57 -39.58
CA LEU A 60 -24.84 -24.02 -39.08
C LEU A 60 -23.99 -25.16 -38.49
N LYS A 61 -22.72 -25.25 -38.85
CA LYS A 61 -21.79 -26.22 -38.26
C LYS A 61 -21.35 -25.73 -36.86
N GLU A 62 -21.09 -26.67 -35.95
CA GLU A 62 -20.63 -26.42 -34.57
C GLU A 62 -19.45 -25.44 -34.50
N THR A 63 -18.45 -25.67 -35.36
CA THR A 63 -17.24 -24.81 -35.41
C THR A 63 -17.58 -23.34 -35.74
N HIS A 64 -18.51 -23.10 -36.69
CA HIS A 64 -18.93 -21.75 -37.06
C HIS A 64 -19.75 -21.11 -35.95
N LEU A 65 -20.62 -21.89 -35.29
CA LEU A 65 -21.36 -21.40 -34.13
C LEU A 65 -20.40 -20.90 -33.04
N GLY A 66 -19.40 -21.73 -32.68
CA GLY A 66 -18.40 -21.37 -31.65
C GLY A 66 -17.61 -20.10 -32.00
N ILE A 67 -17.16 -19.99 -33.25
CA ILE A 67 -16.40 -18.78 -33.69
C ILE A 67 -17.29 -17.53 -33.64
N ILE A 68 -18.53 -17.60 -34.14
CA ILE A 68 -19.43 -16.45 -34.17
C ILE A 68 -19.83 -16.03 -32.75
N MET A 69 -20.13 -17.00 -31.87
CA MET A 69 -20.44 -16.74 -30.48
C MET A 69 -19.25 -16.10 -29.74
N ALA A 70 -18.04 -16.58 -29.94
CA ALA A 70 -16.84 -15.97 -29.38
C ALA A 70 -16.67 -14.51 -29.87
N PHE A 71 -16.93 -14.25 -31.13
CA PHE A 71 -16.86 -12.90 -31.70
C PHE A 71 -17.94 -11.96 -31.14
N LEU A 72 -19.16 -12.47 -30.93
CA LEU A 72 -20.23 -11.69 -30.27
C LEU A 72 -19.87 -11.31 -28.82
N ILE A 73 -19.31 -12.26 -28.09
CA ILE A 73 -18.85 -12.00 -26.72
C ILE A 73 -17.75 -10.93 -26.72
N LEU A 74 -16.78 -11.06 -27.63
CA LEU A 74 -15.70 -10.06 -27.75
C LEU A 74 -16.22 -8.66 -28.07
N ILE A 75 -17.22 -8.56 -28.98
CA ILE A 75 -17.84 -7.26 -29.32
C ILE A 75 -18.55 -6.68 -28.08
N ASP A 76 -19.32 -7.48 -27.37
CA ASP A 76 -20.05 -7.02 -26.19
C ASP A 76 -19.09 -6.49 -25.12
N LEU A 77 -18.08 -7.28 -24.78
CA LEU A 77 -17.05 -6.90 -23.81
C LEU A 77 -16.31 -5.63 -24.27
N TRP A 78 -15.89 -5.57 -25.52
CA TRP A 78 -15.20 -4.40 -26.09
C TRP A 78 -16.03 -3.10 -25.98
N MET A 79 -17.33 -3.18 -26.28
CA MET A 79 -18.21 -2.02 -26.17
C MET A 79 -18.41 -1.55 -24.73
N VAL A 80 -18.39 -2.47 -23.76
CA VAL A 80 -18.45 -2.13 -22.34
C VAL A 80 -17.12 -1.55 -21.86
N ASP A 81 -16.01 -2.21 -22.17
CA ASP A 81 -14.67 -1.80 -21.72
C ASP A 81 -14.28 -0.41 -22.22
N LYS A 82 -14.66 -0.05 -23.46
CA LYS A 82 -14.47 1.28 -24.04
C LYS A 82 -15.12 2.42 -23.26
N ARG A 83 -16.07 2.15 -22.36
CA ARG A 83 -16.67 3.17 -21.49
C ARG A 83 -15.79 3.48 -20.29
N TYR A 84 -15.04 2.46 -19.81
CA TYR A 84 -14.20 2.58 -18.62
C TYR A 84 -12.75 2.89 -18.97
N LEU A 85 -12.34 2.51 -20.19
CA LEU A 85 -10.99 2.74 -20.69
C LEU A 85 -11.03 3.16 -22.15
N ASN A 86 -10.92 4.45 -22.39
CA ASN A 86 -10.97 5.07 -23.71
C ASN A 86 -9.78 6.02 -23.91
N GLU A 87 -9.65 6.61 -25.08
CA GLU A 87 -8.49 7.45 -25.43
C GLU A 87 -8.32 8.68 -24.51
N SER A 88 -9.42 9.18 -23.91
CA SER A 88 -9.34 10.31 -22.98
C SER A 88 -8.70 9.96 -21.65
N ASP A 89 -8.66 8.66 -21.30
CA ASP A 89 -8.04 8.16 -20.05
C ASP A 89 -6.52 8.00 -20.20
N PHE A 90 -6.01 8.03 -21.45
CA PHE A 90 -4.58 7.95 -21.72
C PHE A 90 -3.99 9.34 -21.91
N GLN A 91 -2.96 9.63 -21.14
CA GLN A 91 -2.19 10.87 -21.26
C GLN A 91 -0.80 10.56 -21.82
N ILE A 92 -0.27 11.48 -22.61
CA ILE A 92 1.12 11.40 -23.06
C ILE A 92 2.03 11.48 -21.82
N LEU A 93 3.01 10.61 -21.73
CA LEU A 93 3.93 10.50 -20.58
C LEU A 93 4.49 11.87 -20.12
N LYS A 94 4.79 12.76 -21.08
CA LYS A 94 5.23 14.14 -20.82
C LYS A 94 4.18 14.98 -20.07
N HIS A 95 2.89 14.66 -20.18
CA HIS A 95 1.82 15.36 -19.44
C HIS A 95 1.65 14.77 -18.04
N VAL A 96 1.83 13.48 -17.88
CA VAL A 96 1.78 12.81 -16.56
C VAL A 96 2.84 13.40 -15.62
N SER A 97 4.08 13.59 -16.12
CA SER A 97 5.15 14.21 -15.31
C SER A 97 4.87 15.66 -14.90
N LYS A 98 3.95 16.37 -15.59
CA LYS A 98 3.55 17.73 -15.20
C LYS A 98 2.52 17.76 -14.06
N ASN A 99 1.81 16.66 -13.83
CA ASN A 99 0.82 16.55 -12.75
C ASN A 99 1.48 16.41 -11.38
N PHE A 100 2.74 15.93 -11.36
CA PHE A 100 3.53 15.74 -10.14
C PHE A 100 4.69 16.73 -10.16
N LYS A 101 4.43 17.98 -9.76
CA LYS A 101 5.46 19.00 -9.63
C LYS A 101 5.78 19.19 -8.17
N LEU A 102 7.07 19.14 -7.86
CA LEU A 102 7.56 19.52 -6.54
C LEU A 102 7.27 21.00 -6.27
N THR A 103 6.80 21.26 -5.08
CA THR A 103 6.74 22.63 -4.54
C THR A 103 8.15 23.13 -4.15
N PRO A 104 8.37 24.42 -4.01
CA PRO A 104 9.62 24.96 -3.48
C PRO A 104 10.00 24.36 -2.11
N ALA A 105 9.03 24.16 -1.20
CA ALA A 105 9.25 23.50 0.08
C ALA A 105 9.78 22.08 -0.08
N GLU A 106 9.14 21.26 -0.93
CA GLU A 106 9.56 19.89 -1.21
C GLU A 106 10.93 19.83 -1.88
N SER A 107 11.20 20.74 -2.83
CA SER A 107 12.50 20.83 -3.50
C SER A 107 13.64 21.14 -2.53
N ARG A 108 13.40 22.03 -1.56
CA ARG A 108 14.37 22.34 -0.50
C ARG A 108 14.60 21.15 0.41
N MET A 109 13.52 20.47 0.86
CA MET A 109 13.62 19.27 1.69
C MET A 109 14.44 18.17 1.03
N LEU A 110 14.22 17.93 -0.27
CA LEU A 110 14.92 16.89 -1.03
C LEU A 110 16.41 17.17 -1.30
N THR A 111 16.95 18.29 -0.81
CA THR A 111 18.41 18.50 -0.75
C THR A 111 19.06 17.74 0.41
N ASP A 112 18.29 17.21 1.35
CA ASP A 112 18.79 16.36 2.43
C ASP A 112 19.24 15.00 1.83
N THR A 113 20.47 14.60 2.17
CA THR A 113 21.12 13.36 1.69
C THR A 113 20.87 12.15 2.59
N ASP A 114 20.10 12.29 3.66
CA ASP A 114 19.71 11.16 4.51
C ASP A 114 18.95 10.12 3.65
N PRO A 115 19.36 8.85 3.65
CA PRO A 115 18.80 7.84 2.76
C PRO A 115 17.35 7.49 3.06
N ASN A 116 16.88 7.71 4.30
CA ASN A 116 15.52 7.35 4.68
C ASN A 116 15.00 8.17 5.87
N TYR A 117 13.99 8.97 5.62
CA TYR A 117 13.20 9.67 6.63
C TYR A 117 11.75 9.78 6.16
N ARG A 118 10.84 10.11 7.07
CA ARG A 118 9.43 10.36 6.72
C ARG A 118 9.08 11.84 6.89
N VAL A 119 8.11 12.25 6.09
CA VAL A 119 7.63 13.63 6.03
C VAL A 119 6.15 13.67 6.36
N LEU A 120 5.76 14.63 7.18
CA LEU A 120 4.37 14.97 7.41
C LEU A 120 4.01 16.21 6.56
N ASN A 121 3.31 16.02 5.46
CA ASN A 121 2.88 17.12 4.61
C ASN A 121 1.44 17.52 4.94
N THR A 122 1.27 18.64 5.66
CA THR A 122 -0.04 19.17 6.06
C THR A 122 -0.63 20.13 5.03
N SER A 123 0.10 20.44 3.95
CA SER A 123 -0.40 21.29 2.85
C SER A 123 -1.33 20.55 1.89
N VAL A 124 -1.46 19.22 2.03
CA VAL A 124 -2.32 18.33 1.27
C VAL A 124 -3.25 17.54 2.20
N ASN A 125 -4.16 16.75 1.63
CA ASN A 125 -4.95 15.82 2.46
C ASN A 125 -4.08 14.64 2.88
N ILE A 126 -3.55 14.69 4.11
CA ILE A 126 -2.47 13.82 4.62
C ILE A 126 -2.75 12.33 4.38
N PHE A 127 -3.99 11.87 4.61
CA PHE A 127 -4.34 10.43 4.55
C PHE A 127 -5.11 10.01 3.30
N ASN A 128 -5.39 10.95 2.38
CA ASN A 128 -6.15 10.71 1.15
C ASN A 128 -5.44 11.20 -0.12
N ASP A 129 -4.21 11.69 -0.01
CA ASP A 129 -3.40 12.11 -1.15
C ASP A 129 -2.16 11.22 -1.27
N ALA A 130 -1.95 10.63 -2.44
CA ALA A 130 -0.81 9.78 -2.75
C ALA A 130 0.33 10.54 -3.49
N ALA A 131 0.10 11.77 -3.93
CA ALA A 131 1.08 12.55 -4.69
C ALA A 131 2.43 12.74 -3.98
N PRO A 132 2.49 13.00 -2.65
CA PRO A 132 3.75 13.09 -1.92
C PRO A 132 4.63 11.85 -2.03
N SER A 133 4.01 10.65 -2.07
CA SER A 133 4.72 9.37 -2.12
C SER A 133 5.49 9.13 -3.43
N TYR A 134 5.31 9.98 -4.44
CA TYR A 134 6.14 9.93 -5.66
C TYR A 134 7.58 10.36 -5.44
N TYR A 135 7.83 11.15 -4.40
CA TYR A 135 9.12 11.81 -4.20
C TYR A 135 9.78 11.47 -2.88
N TYR A 136 9.01 11.15 -1.84
CA TYR A 136 9.53 10.89 -0.50
C TYR A 136 8.62 9.99 0.32
N ASN A 137 9.16 9.40 1.37
CA ASN A 137 8.39 8.63 2.32
C ASN A 137 7.52 9.57 3.18
N THR A 138 6.23 9.28 3.27
CA THR A 138 5.29 10.11 4.02
C THR A 138 4.70 9.36 5.22
N ILE A 139 4.37 10.07 6.28
CA ILE A 139 3.58 9.56 7.42
C ILE A 139 2.15 9.22 6.97
N GLY A 140 1.64 9.95 5.98
CA GLY A 140 0.29 9.81 5.46
C GLY A 140 0.20 8.94 4.20
N GLY A 141 -0.55 9.43 3.22
CA GLY A 141 -0.81 8.78 1.94
C GLY A 141 -2.11 7.99 1.90
N TYR A 142 -2.60 7.77 0.67
CA TYR A 142 -3.79 6.96 0.44
C TYR A 142 -3.40 5.54 0.03
N HIS A 143 -3.95 4.55 0.73
CA HIS A 143 -3.86 3.16 0.36
C HIS A 143 -5.13 2.41 0.77
N ALA A 144 -5.79 1.74 -0.18
CA ALA A 144 -7.05 1.02 0.07
C ALA A 144 -6.87 -0.18 1.03
N ALA A 145 -5.68 -0.81 1.02
CA ALA A 145 -5.32 -1.94 1.89
C ALA A 145 -4.38 -1.51 3.03
N LYS A 146 -4.66 -0.39 3.68
CA LYS A 146 -3.88 0.09 4.82
C LYS A 146 -3.90 -0.92 5.97
N LEU A 147 -2.77 -1.14 6.63
CA LEU A 147 -2.68 -1.99 7.79
C LEU A 147 -3.60 -1.48 8.91
N LYS A 148 -4.43 -2.35 9.47
CA LYS A 148 -5.37 -2.00 10.54
C LYS A 148 -4.66 -1.33 11.72
N ARG A 149 -3.52 -1.88 12.19
CA ARG A 149 -2.73 -1.27 13.26
C ARG A 149 -2.22 0.13 12.94
N TYR A 150 -1.87 0.38 11.68
CA TYR A 150 -1.45 1.72 11.28
C TYR A 150 -2.63 2.70 11.26
N GLN A 151 -3.82 2.24 10.87
CA GLN A 151 -5.05 3.03 10.95
C GLN A 151 -5.41 3.35 12.41
N ASP A 152 -5.33 2.37 13.30
CA ASP A 152 -5.56 2.58 14.73
C ASP A 152 -4.54 3.58 15.32
N LEU A 153 -3.27 3.50 14.89
CA LEU A 153 -2.22 4.44 15.29
C LEU A 153 -2.53 5.87 14.79
N ILE A 154 -3.02 6.01 13.55
CA ILE A 154 -3.46 7.32 13.01
C ILE A 154 -4.54 7.91 13.89
N GLU A 155 -5.56 7.15 14.21
CA GLU A 155 -6.74 7.63 14.92
C GLU A 155 -6.45 7.96 16.40
N ARG A 156 -5.68 7.10 17.07
CA ARG A 156 -5.48 7.19 18.53
C ARG A 156 -4.23 7.95 18.97
N GLN A 157 -3.21 8.07 18.10
CA GLN A 157 -1.93 8.67 18.46
C GLN A 157 -1.49 9.78 17.49
N ILE A 158 -1.38 9.48 16.18
CA ILE A 158 -0.86 10.45 15.20
C ILE A 158 -1.76 11.67 15.11
N SER A 159 -3.08 11.50 14.97
CA SER A 159 -4.01 12.62 14.84
C SER A 159 -4.04 13.52 16.08
N PRO A 160 -4.05 13.01 17.32
CA PRO A 160 -3.85 13.82 18.53
C PRO A 160 -2.51 14.54 18.59
N GLU A 161 -1.40 13.90 18.17
CA GLU A 161 -0.08 14.55 18.16
C GLU A 161 0.04 15.65 17.11
N MET A 162 -0.59 15.48 15.95
CA MET A 162 -0.67 16.53 14.93
C MET A 162 -1.30 17.83 15.47
N GLY A 163 -2.28 17.73 16.37
CA GLY A 163 -2.87 18.87 17.04
C GLY A 163 -1.90 19.60 17.97
N LYS A 164 -0.80 18.97 18.38
CA LYS A 164 0.22 19.50 19.30
C LYS A 164 1.51 19.96 18.61
N LEU A 165 1.60 19.91 17.28
CA LEU A 165 2.81 20.30 16.54
C LEU A 165 3.26 21.73 16.86
N ASN A 166 2.33 22.65 17.13
CA ASN A 166 2.64 24.02 17.51
C ASN A 166 3.22 24.15 18.93
N GLU A 167 3.10 23.11 19.77
CA GLU A 167 3.65 23.07 21.12
C GLU A 167 5.10 22.57 21.14
N GLY A 168 5.61 22.08 20.00
CA GLY A 168 6.95 21.56 19.82
C GLY A 168 7.01 20.03 19.68
N PHE A 169 8.09 19.54 19.07
CA PHE A 169 8.29 18.13 18.75
C PHE A 169 8.52 17.21 19.98
N ASP A 170 8.77 17.78 21.16
CA ASP A 170 8.79 17.00 22.42
C ASP A 170 7.39 16.47 22.80
N LYS A 171 6.32 17.02 22.20
CA LYS A 171 4.92 16.58 22.40
C LYS A 171 4.43 15.57 21.38
N THR A 172 5.31 15.10 20.50
CA THR A 172 4.97 14.20 19.38
C THR A 172 5.83 12.94 19.36
N PRO A 173 5.91 12.17 20.46
CA PRO A 173 6.80 11.01 20.57
C PRO A 173 6.51 9.91 19.52
N VAL A 174 5.24 9.73 19.12
CA VAL A 174 4.87 8.75 18.12
C VAL A 174 5.33 9.18 16.72
N LEU A 175 5.19 10.44 16.38
CA LEU A 175 5.73 10.98 15.12
C LEU A 175 7.26 10.92 15.11
N ASN A 176 7.90 11.15 16.26
CA ASN A 176 9.37 11.05 16.41
C ASN A 176 9.87 9.62 16.18
N MET A 177 9.21 8.59 16.79
CA MET A 177 9.58 7.19 16.59
C MET A 177 9.34 6.69 15.15
N LEU A 178 8.41 7.33 14.42
CA LEU A 178 8.19 7.04 13.01
C LEU A 178 9.21 7.72 12.10
N ASN A 179 10.26 8.32 12.65
CA ASN A 179 11.30 9.07 11.92
C ASN A 179 10.70 10.20 11.06
N MET A 180 9.72 10.93 11.62
CA MET A 180 9.20 12.14 10.98
C MET A 180 10.24 13.25 11.10
N LYS A 181 11.06 13.42 10.07
CA LYS A 181 12.16 14.39 10.05
C LYS A 181 11.70 15.79 9.62
N TYR A 182 10.71 15.87 8.75
CA TYR A 182 10.20 17.13 8.23
C TYR A 182 8.69 17.25 8.35
N VAL A 183 8.23 18.48 8.62
CA VAL A 183 6.83 18.89 8.50
C VAL A 183 6.74 19.96 7.42
N ILE A 184 5.92 19.75 6.39
CA ILE A 184 5.60 20.73 5.35
C ILE A 184 4.21 21.28 5.66
N PHE A 185 4.09 22.60 5.84
CA PHE A 185 2.85 23.28 6.17
C PHE A 185 2.36 24.26 5.10
N GLY A 186 3.08 24.36 3.98
CA GLY A 186 2.74 25.20 2.83
C GLY A 186 3.57 24.84 1.60
N LYS A 187 3.43 25.64 0.54
CA LYS A 187 4.12 25.40 -0.74
C LYS A 187 5.41 26.16 -0.89
N ASP A 188 5.57 27.24 -0.14
CA ASP A 188 6.71 28.14 -0.25
C ASP A 188 7.97 27.51 0.39
N GLU A 189 9.14 27.91 -0.07
CA GLU A 189 10.43 27.37 0.38
C GLU A 189 10.62 27.39 1.90
N ASN A 190 10.06 28.39 2.58
CA ASN A 190 10.14 28.54 4.03
C ASN A 190 9.02 27.81 4.79
N SER A 191 8.10 27.14 4.09
CA SER A 191 6.97 26.41 4.68
C SER A 191 7.36 25.00 5.10
N ILE A 192 8.53 24.84 5.71
CA ILE A 192 9.10 23.57 6.18
C ILE A 192 9.71 23.72 7.56
N ALA A 193 9.48 22.76 8.43
CA ALA A 193 10.12 22.66 9.74
C ALA A 193 10.90 21.37 9.87
N LEU A 194 12.13 21.45 10.37
CA LEU A 194 12.97 20.30 10.71
C LEU A 194 12.62 19.82 12.12
N ASN A 195 12.38 18.53 12.28
CA ASN A 195 12.18 17.88 13.57
C ASN A 195 13.50 17.28 14.06
N GLU A 196 14.18 17.97 14.95
CA GLU A 196 15.41 17.51 15.58
C GLU A 196 15.20 16.36 16.59
N LYS A 197 13.94 16.02 16.91
CA LYS A 197 13.56 14.94 17.83
C LYS A 197 13.24 13.63 17.10
N ALA A 198 13.31 13.60 15.76
CA ALA A 198 13.15 12.38 15.00
C ALA A 198 14.19 11.34 15.44
N MET A 199 13.73 10.11 15.71
CA MET A 199 14.59 9.05 16.27
C MET A 199 15.55 8.41 15.27
N GLY A 200 15.49 8.82 13.99
CA GLY A 200 16.28 8.21 12.93
C GLY A 200 15.75 6.85 12.49
N ASN A 201 16.59 6.11 11.80
CA ASN A 201 16.21 4.81 11.21
C ASN A 201 16.26 3.65 12.20
N ALA A 202 17.11 3.77 13.22
CA ALA A 202 17.21 2.81 14.33
C ALA A 202 17.85 3.47 15.55
N TRP A 203 17.50 3.02 16.76
CA TRP A 203 18.02 3.54 18.01
C TRP A 203 18.01 2.51 19.13
N PHE A 204 18.76 2.77 20.19
CA PHE A 204 18.85 1.94 21.37
C PHE A 204 17.83 2.34 22.43
N VAL A 205 17.32 1.36 23.17
CA VAL A 205 16.41 1.56 24.30
C VAL A 205 16.88 0.76 25.49
N ASN A 206 16.49 1.18 26.70
CA ASN A 206 16.96 0.55 27.94
C ASN A 206 15.86 0.25 28.95
N ASN A 207 14.63 0.60 28.67
CA ASN A 207 13.49 0.33 29.55
C ASN A 207 12.37 -0.36 28.76
N VAL A 208 12.03 -1.58 29.15
CA VAL A 208 10.93 -2.34 28.56
C VAL A 208 9.66 -2.12 29.35
N VAL A 209 8.62 -1.64 28.70
CA VAL A 209 7.26 -1.54 29.22
C VAL A 209 6.45 -2.71 28.68
N GLU A 210 6.28 -3.76 29.49
CA GLU A 210 5.48 -4.93 29.12
C GLU A 210 3.99 -4.62 29.21
N VAL A 211 3.23 -5.03 28.19
CA VAL A 211 1.77 -4.91 28.10
C VAL A 211 1.13 -6.24 27.75
N ASN A 212 -0.15 -6.42 28.08
CA ASN A 212 -0.83 -7.72 27.93
C ASN A 212 -1.53 -7.90 26.59
N ASN A 213 -1.85 -6.81 25.90
CA ASN A 213 -2.65 -6.84 24.68
C ASN A 213 -2.45 -5.57 23.84
N ALA A 214 -3.05 -5.54 22.65
CA ALA A 214 -2.91 -4.46 21.69
C ALA A 214 -3.51 -3.12 22.16
N ASP A 215 -4.57 -3.16 22.96
CA ASP A 215 -5.19 -1.93 23.48
C ASP A 215 -4.30 -1.27 24.52
N GLU A 216 -3.70 -2.05 25.42
CA GLU A 216 -2.69 -1.55 26.35
C GLU A 216 -1.45 -1.05 25.60
N GLU A 217 -1.02 -1.75 24.54
CA GLU A 217 0.16 -1.40 23.75
C GLU A 217 -0.02 -0.01 23.09
N ILE A 218 -1.17 0.26 22.46
CA ILE A 218 -1.42 1.55 21.81
C ILE A 218 -1.65 2.68 22.83
N MET A 219 -2.27 2.39 23.97
CA MET A 219 -2.50 3.38 25.01
C MET A 219 -1.20 3.76 25.73
N ALA A 220 -0.28 2.82 25.92
CA ALA A 220 1.01 3.08 26.53
C ALA A 220 1.92 4.01 25.69
N LEU A 221 1.63 4.17 24.39
CA LEU A 221 2.31 5.17 23.53
C LEU A 221 1.99 6.60 23.91
N THR A 222 0.89 6.84 24.65
CA THR A 222 0.49 8.21 25.01
C THR A 222 1.51 8.80 26.01
N GLY A 223 2.33 9.72 25.51
CA GLY A 223 3.34 10.42 26.33
C GLY A 223 4.55 9.57 26.73
N PHE A 224 4.79 8.40 26.07
CA PHE A 224 6.01 7.62 26.33
C PHE A 224 7.27 8.37 25.85
N ASN A 225 8.41 7.93 26.33
CA ASN A 225 9.69 8.50 25.91
C ASN A 225 10.42 7.53 24.96
N PRO A 226 10.37 7.74 23.63
CA PRO A 226 10.98 6.83 22.67
C PRO A 226 12.50 6.71 22.77
N THR A 227 13.18 7.68 23.39
CA THR A 227 14.65 7.62 23.57
C THR A 227 15.08 6.61 24.63
N ARG A 228 14.14 6.16 25.47
CA ARG A 228 14.41 5.27 26.59
C ARG A 228 13.52 4.03 26.57
N ASP A 229 12.23 4.26 26.30
CA ASP A 229 11.19 3.25 26.52
C ASP A 229 10.89 2.50 25.22
N VAL A 230 10.69 1.20 25.35
CA VAL A 230 10.10 0.35 24.33
C VAL A 230 8.90 -0.39 24.90
N ILE A 231 7.78 -0.32 24.19
CA ILE A 231 6.53 -0.96 24.61
C ILE A 231 6.42 -2.29 23.87
N ILE A 232 6.28 -3.39 24.62
CA ILE A 232 6.30 -4.75 24.08
C ILE A 232 5.14 -5.56 24.66
N ASP A 233 4.36 -6.18 23.77
CA ASP A 233 3.35 -7.15 24.15
C ASP A 233 4.03 -8.42 24.71
N LYS A 234 3.57 -8.91 25.85
CA LYS A 234 4.11 -10.09 26.57
C LYS A 234 4.26 -11.33 25.70
N ARG A 235 3.49 -11.45 24.60
CA ARG A 235 3.65 -12.57 23.64
C ARG A 235 5.04 -12.66 23.01
N PHE A 236 5.80 -11.56 23.03
CA PHE A 236 7.15 -11.49 22.49
C PHE A 236 8.24 -11.63 23.56
N LYS A 237 7.89 -12.02 24.78
CA LYS A 237 8.82 -12.11 25.91
C LYS A 237 10.00 -13.05 25.65
N ASP A 238 9.79 -14.13 24.95
CA ASP A 238 10.83 -15.12 24.63
C ASP A 238 11.94 -14.55 23.76
N TYR A 239 11.67 -13.49 22.97
CA TYR A 239 12.66 -12.86 22.09
C TYR A 239 13.65 -11.93 22.83
N TYR A 240 13.33 -11.49 24.02
CA TYR A 240 14.17 -10.55 24.78
C TYR A 240 14.38 -10.95 26.26
N GLY A 241 13.81 -12.05 26.68
CA GLY A 241 13.80 -12.44 28.11
C GLY A 241 15.17 -12.64 28.77
N SER A 242 16.21 -12.86 27.98
CA SER A 242 17.60 -12.97 28.45
C SER A 242 18.38 -11.64 28.35
N TRP A 243 17.79 -10.59 27.74
CA TRP A 243 18.47 -9.32 27.60
C TRP A 243 18.54 -8.57 28.94
N THR A 244 19.72 -8.06 29.25
CA THR A 244 19.97 -7.18 30.38
C THR A 244 20.07 -5.75 29.86
N ASN A 245 19.51 -4.77 30.59
CA ASN A 245 19.48 -3.35 30.15
C ASN A 245 20.87 -2.66 30.26
N ALA A 246 21.93 -3.40 30.04
CA ALA A 246 23.30 -2.84 29.98
C ALA A 246 23.39 -1.83 28.84
N GLN A 247 24.09 -0.72 29.08
CA GLN A 247 24.25 0.36 28.14
C GLN A 247 25.71 0.52 27.74
N ASP A 248 25.90 0.88 26.48
CA ASP A 248 27.19 1.32 25.95
C ASP A 248 26.99 2.71 25.34
N ALA A 249 27.63 3.70 25.93
CA ALA A 249 27.55 5.09 25.46
C ALA A 249 28.24 5.30 24.11
N GLU A 250 29.10 4.38 23.69
CA GLU A 250 29.81 4.40 22.40
C GLU A 250 29.09 3.56 21.32
N ALA A 251 27.98 2.88 21.70
CA ALA A 251 27.22 2.07 20.76
C ALA A 251 26.72 2.90 19.59
N SER A 252 26.76 2.31 18.42
CA SER A 252 26.29 2.95 17.18
C SER A 252 25.48 1.97 16.33
N ILE A 253 24.43 2.49 15.69
CA ILE A 253 23.68 1.79 14.65
C ILE A 253 23.33 2.78 13.54
N VAL A 254 23.69 2.45 12.31
CA VAL A 254 23.54 3.34 11.17
C VAL A 254 22.95 2.56 9.99
N LEU A 255 21.93 3.10 9.34
CA LEU A 255 21.41 2.59 8.07
C LEU A 255 22.46 2.83 6.98
N THR A 256 22.91 1.77 6.33
CA THR A 256 23.95 1.81 5.26
C THR A 256 23.35 1.67 3.87
N SER A 257 22.20 1.00 3.73
CA SER A 257 21.47 0.88 2.46
C SER A 257 19.98 0.75 2.71
N TYR A 258 19.21 1.46 1.91
CA TYR A 258 17.74 1.43 1.90
C TYR A 258 17.25 1.08 0.50
N GLU A 259 16.87 -0.18 0.30
CA GLU A 259 16.27 -0.68 -0.93
C GLU A 259 14.86 -1.23 -0.62
N PRO A 260 13.93 -1.26 -1.59
CA PRO A 260 12.56 -1.69 -1.32
C PRO A 260 12.41 -3.05 -0.64
N GLU A 261 13.32 -3.99 -0.94
CA GLU A 261 13.27 -5.37 -0.43
C GLU A 261 14.42 -5.69 0.52
N VAL A 262 15.39 -4.77 0.70
CA VAL A 262 16.59 -5.01 1.53
C VAL A 262 16.97 -3.75 2.28
N LEU A 263 17.01 -3.86 3.60
CA LEU A 263 17.53 -2.81 4.48
C LEU A 263 18.81 -3.32 5.12
N SER A 264 19.86 -2.53 5.12
CA SER A 264 21.15 -2.90 5.72
C SER A 264 21.56 -1.87 6.76
N TYR A 265 22.02 -2.36 7.92
CA TYR A 265 22.51 -1.53 9.00
C TYR A 265 23.91 -2.00 9.41
N HIS A 266 24.72 -1.08 9.87
CA HIS A 266 25.97 -1.34 10.56
C HIS A 266 25.77 -1.07 12.04
N PHE A 267 26.11 -2.04 12.88
CA PHE A 267 25.96 -2.00 14.34
C PHE A 267 27.29 -2.22 15.00
N ASN A 268 27.55 -1.49 16.09
CA ASN A 268 28.70 -1.72 16.95
C ASN A 268 28.34 -1.42 18.40
N SER A 269 28.63 -2.36 19.32
CA SER A 269 28.44 -2.19 20.77
C SER A 269 29.29 -3.17 21.57
N LYS A 270 29.70 -2.75 22.76
CA LYS A 270 30.44 -3.59 23.72
C LYS A 270 29.55 -4.51 24.56
N VAL A 271 28.22 -4.30 24.50
CA VAL A 271 27.21 -5.09 25.24
C VAL A 271 26.04 -5.41 24.31
N ASP A 272 25.25 -6.41 24.69
CA ASP A 272 24.02 -6.73 23.95
C ASP A 272 23.03 -5.58 24.06
N GLN A 273 22.47 -5.16 22.93
CA GLN A 273 21.57 -4.00 22.86
C GLN A 273 20.18 -4.36 22.36
N MET A 274 19.17 -3.76 23.00
CA MET A 274 17.82 -3.70 22.44
C MET A 274 17.75 -2.54 21.43
N VAL A 275 17.45 -2.87 20.19
CA VAL A 275 17.33 -1.91 19.09
C VAL A 275 15.90 -1.84 18.63
N VAL A 276 15.39 -0.62 18.42
CA VAL A 276 14.15 -0.33 17.74
C VAL A 276 14.48 0.23 16.35
N PHE A 277 13.83 -0.32 15.33
CA PHE A 277 13.95 0.14 13.94
C PHE A 277 12.68 0.90 13.55
N SER A 278 12.83 2.08 12.94
CA SER A 278 11.72 2.90 12.47
C SER A 278 11.05 2.31 11.21
N GLU A 279 10.90 0.99 11.17
CA GLU A 279 10.29 0.26 10.07
C GLU A 279 9.01 -0.43 10.54
N ILE A 280 7.96 -0.35 9.71
CA ILE A 280 6.68 -0.98 10.04
C ILE A 280 6.84 -2.50 10.08
N TYR A 281 6.42 -3.10 11.20
CA TYR A 281 6.39 -4.56 11.35
C TYR A 281 5.27 -5.14 10.49
N TYR A 282 5.65 -5.83 9.44
CA TYR A 282 4.75 -6.52 8.53
C TYR A 282 5.23 -7.95 8.32
N HIS A 283 4.44 -8.93 8.77
CA HIS A 283 4.74 -10.36 8.64
C HIS A 283 6.21 -10.72 8.97
N GLY A 284 6.71 -10.20 10.10
CA GLY A 284 8.07 -10.48 10.56
C GLY A 284 8.31 -11.98 10.76
N ASN A 285 9.52 -12.44 10.45
CA ASN A 285 9.98 -13.84 10.49
C ASN A 285 9.20 -14.76 9.53
N THR A 286 8.45 -14.19 8.58
CA THR A 286 7.71 -14.92 7.55
C THR A 286 8.00 -14.35 6.17
N ASP A 287 7.69 -13.06 5.97
CA ASP A 287 7.93 -12.34 4.72
C ASP A 287 9.17 -11.44 4.84
N TRP A 288 9.28 -10.70 5.96
CA TRP A 288 10.48 -9.98 6.33
C TRP A 288 11.34 -10.84 7.25
N MET A 289 12.51 -11.23 6.78
CA MET A 289 13.50 -12.01 7.51
C MET A 289 14.64 -11.10 7.95
N ALA A 290 15.11 -11.24 9.18
CA ALA A 290 16.28 -10.51 9.67
C ALA A 290 17.51 -11.42 9.72
N TYR A 291 18.67 -10.84 9.48
CA TYR A 291 19.95 -11.53 9.50
C TYR A 291 20.98 -10.67 10.25
N VAL A 292 21.79 -11.31 11.07
CA VAL A 292 22.99 -10.74 11.70
C VAL A 292 24.18 -11.49 11.14
N ASP A 293 25.06 -10.80 10.43
CA ASP A 293 26.22 -11.38 9.72
C ASP A 293 25.86 -12.56 8.80
N GLY A 294 24.69 -12.48 8.19
CA GLY A 294 24.18 -13.52 7.30
C GLY A 294 23.49 -14.69 8.00
N VAL A 295 23.46 -14.74 9.33
CA VAL A 295 22.72 -15.75 10.11
C VAL A 295 21.33 -15.22 10.42
N GLU A 296 20.30 -16.01 10.12
CA GLU A 296 18.92 -15.66 10.39
C GLU A 296 18.70 -15.49 11.89
N GLN A 297 18.08 -14.36 12.26
CA GLN A 297 17.72 -14.05 13.64
C GLN A 297 16.31 -13.45 13.67
N ASP A 298 15.52 -13.89 14.65
CA ASP A 298 14.17 -13.40 14.83
C ASP A 298 14.13 -11.93 15.25
N HIS A 299 13.15 -11.20 14.72
CA HIS A 299 12.78 -9.87 15.17
C HIS A 299 11.30 -9.84 15.55
N PHE A 300 10.90 -8.89 16.35
CA PHE A 300 9.55 -8.85 16.91
C PHE A 300 8.95 -7.44 16.83
N ARG A 301 7.64 -7.36 17.07
CA ARG A 301 6.93 -6.08 17.03
C ARG A 301 7.08 -5.37 18.36
N VAL A 302 7.39 -4.07 18.28
CA VAL A 302 7.47 -3.13 19.39
C VAL A 302 6.71 -1.85 19.07
N ASN A 303 6.41 -1.05 20.08
CA ASN A 303 5.76 0.25 19.94
C ASN A 303 4.56 0.21 19.00
N TYR A 304 3.76 -0.86 19.10
CA TYR A 304 2.54 -1.12 18.35
C TYR A 304 2.73 -1.46 16.86
N VAL A 305 3.68 -0.83 16.17
CA VAL A 305 3.86 -0.97 14.70
C VAL A 305 5.31 -1.13 14.24
N LEU A 306 6.30 -0.94 15.11
CA LEU A 306 7.72 -0.95 14.73
C LEU A 306 8.37 -2.33 14.93
N ARG A 307 9.61 -2.47 14.45
CA ARG A 307 10.44 -3.68 14.62
C ARG A 307 11.38 -3.50 15.78
N GLY A 308 11.56 -4.54 16.58
CA GLY A 308 12.56 -4.62 17.64
C GLY A 308 13.41 -5.87 17.51
N MET A 309 14.65 -5.81 17.96
CA MET A 309 15.60 -6.92 17.96
C MET A 309 16.61 -6.75 19.09
N VAL A 310 16.99 -7.84 19.74
CA VAL A 310 18.16 -7.85 20.60
C VAL A 310 19.36 -8.27 19.77
N ILE A 311 20.38 -7.41 19.73
CA ILE A 311 21.58 -7.64 18.93
C ILE A 311 22.74 -7.92 19.91
N PRO A 312 23.50 -9.00 19.71
CA PRO A 312 24.64 -9.33 20.57
C PRO A 312 25.73 -8.26 20.48
N LYS A 313 26.58 -8.21 21.50
CA LYS A 313 27.76 -7.35 21.50
C LYS A 313 28.72 -7.68 20.36
N GLY A 314 29.33 -6.68 19.80
CA GLY A 314 30.27 -6.82 18.68
C GLY A 314 30.01 -5.80 17.58
N GLU A 315 30.73 -5.96 16.51
CA GLU A 315 30.50 -5.24 15.25
C GLU A 315 29.73 -6.18 14.32
N HIS A 316 28.54 -5.77 13.87
CA HIS A 316 27.65 -6.63 13.10
C HIS A 316 27.05 -5.89 11.92
N LYS A 317 26.82 -6.63 10.83
CA LYS A 317 25.96 -6.25 9.73
C LYS A 317 24.57 -6.84 9.93
N ILE A 318 23.55 -5.97 9.99
CA ILE A 318 22.16 -6.39 10.13
C ILE A 318 21.48 -6.16 8.80
N GLU A 319 20.75 -7.16 8.32
CA GLU A 319 20.00 -7.07 7.08
C GLU A 319 18.56 -7.53 7.31
N PHE A 320 17.60 -6.73 6.85
CA PHE A 320 16.21 -7.16 6.69
C PHE A 320 15.95 -7.42 5.22
N LYS A 321 15.40 -8.60 4.88
CA LYS A 321 15.10 -9.00 3.50
C LYS A 321 13.65 -9.41 3.37
N PHE A 322 12.94 -8.80 2.40
CA PHE A 322 11.56 -9.14 2.08
C PHE A 322 11.53 -10.31 1.11
N ARG A 323 11.06 -11.47 1.57
CA ARG A 323 11.00 -12.71 0.79
C ARG A 323 9.73 -13.50 1.08
N PRO A 324 8.56 -13.05 0.59
CA PRO A 324 7.27 -13.68 0.87
C PRO A 324 7.17 -15.04 0.18
N LYS A 325 7.38 -16.14 0.92
CA LYS A 325 7.37 -17.52 0.42
C LYS A 325 6.07 -17.87 -0.31
N ILE A 326 4.94 -17.41 0.22
CA ILE A 326 3.61 -17.67 -0.35
C ILE A 326 3.47 -17.05 -1.75
N TYR A 327 4.02 -15.86 -1.97
CA TYR A 327 4.03 -15.21 -3.27
C TYR A 327 4.76 -16.05 -4.31
N TYR A 328 5.99 -16.47 -4.02
CA TYR A 328 6.80 -17.26 -4.96
C TYR A 328 6.21 -18.66 -5.25
N ILE A 329 5.56 -19.26 -4.25
CA ILE A 329 4.84 -20.53 -4.46
C ILE A 329 3.62 -20.29 -5.34
N GLY A 330 2.83 -19.26 -5.08
CA GLY A 330 1.65 -18.91 -5.87
C GLY A 330 1.99 -18.59 -7.32
N GLU A 331 3.10 -17.88 -7.57
CA GLU A 331 3.59 -17.59 -8.91
C GLU A 331 3.94 -18.86 -9.70
N LYS A 332 4.63 -19.82 -9.06
CA LYS A 332 4.93 -21.13 -9.68
C LYS A 332 3.67 -21.94 -10.00
N ILE A 333 2.69 -21.95 -9.11
CA ILE A 333 1.40 -22.63 -9.33
C ILE A 333 0.65 -21.96 -10.49
N SER A 334 0.60 -20.63 -10.54
CA SER A 334 -0.03 -19.88 -11.62
C SER A 334 0.64 -20.16 -12.97
N LEU A 335 1.99 -20.16 -12.99
CA LEU A 335 2.76 -20.48 -14.19
C LEU A 335 2.47 -21.93 -14.69
N ALA A 336 2.45 -22.89 -13.78
CA ALA A 336 2.12 -24.28 -14.11
C ALA A 336 0.68 -24.41 -14.67
N GLY A 337 -0.30 -23.76 -14.04
CA GLY A 337 -1.68 -23.70 -14.51
C GLY A 337 -1.80 -23.10 -15.91
N SER A 338 -1.14 -21.97 -16.15
CA SER A 338 -1.10 -21.32 -17.46
C SER A 338 -0.45 -22.23 -18.53
N GLY A 339 0.63 -22.92 -18.17
CA GLY A 339 1.28 -23.90 -19.05
C GLY A 339 0.35 -25.07 -19.44
N ILE A 340 -0.40 -25.61 -18.48
CA ILE A 340 -1.39 -26.66 -18.73
C ILE A 340 -2.47 -26.18 -19.71
N ILE A 341 -3.01 -24.97 -19.50
CA ILE A 341 -4.03 -24.39 -20.40
C ILE A 341 -3.49 -24.28 -21.83
N VAL A 342 -2.27 -23.75 -21.99
CA VAL A 342 -1.62 -23.62 -23.31
C VAL A 342 -1.44 -25.00 -23.97
N ILE A 343 -0.97 -26.02 -23.24
CA ILE A 343 -0.80 -27.37 -23.75
C ILE A 343 -2.14 -27.93 -24.19
N LEU A 344 -3.18 -27.82 -23.39
CA LEU A 344 -4.53 -28.29 -23.73
C LEU A 344 -5.07 -27.64 -24.99
N LEU A 345 -4.86 -26.30 -25.11
CA LEU A 345 -5.24 -25.53 -26.30
C LEU A 345 -4.50 -26.01 -27.54
N LEU A 346 -3.19 -26.25 -27.46
CA LEU A 346 -2.38 -26.75 -28.56
C LEU A 346 -2.82 -28.18 -28.99
N VAL A 347 -3.11 -29.04 -28.02
CA VAL A 347 -3.63 -30.39 -28.27
C VAL A 347 -5.00 -30.33 -28.98
N TYR A 348 -5.89 -29.45 -28.49
CA TYR A 348 -7.20 -29.23 -29.11
C TYR A 348 -7.07 -28.74 -30.55
N LEU A 349 -6.27 -27.70 -30.79
CA LEU A 349 -6.01 -27.15 -32.10
C LEU A 349 -5.44 -28.21 -33.06
N ARG A 350 -4.45 -29.00 -32.59
CA ARG A 350 -3.86 -30.07 -33.39
C ARG A 350 -4.90 -31.16 -33.78
N LYS A 351 -5.82 -31.50 -32.87
CA LYS A 351 -6.92 -32.43 -33.18
C LYS A 351 -7.92 -31.83 -34.15
N SER A 352 -8.27 -30.55 -33.98
CA SER A 352 -9.24 -29.83 -34.83
C SER A 352 -8.74 -29.66 -36.28
N PHE A 353 -7.44 -29.45 -36.47
CA PHE A 353 -6.83 -29.31 -37.81
C PHE A 353 -6.47 -30.64 -38.46
N ARG A 354 -6.54 -31.79 -37.75
CA ARG A 354 -6.41 -33.11 -38.40
C ARG A 354 -7.72 -33.43 -39.13
N LYS A 355 -7.70 -33.36 -40.47
CA LYS A 355 -8.83 -33.79 -41.30
C LYS A 355 -9.24 -35.21 -40.88
N PRO A 356 -10.57 -35.51 -40.79
CA PRO A 356 -11.00 -36.90 -40.64
C PRO A 356 -10.44 -37.69 -41.82
N LYS A 357 -9.81 -38.84 -41.56
CA LYS A 357 -9.52 -39.82 -42.63
C LYS A 357 -10.87 -40.22 -43.18
N GLU A 358 -11.12 -39.94 -44.47
CA GLU A 358 -12.22 -40.56 -45.21
C GLU A 358 -12.05 -42.09 -45.08
N VAL A 359 -13.01 -42.70 -44.44
CA VAL A 359 -13.14 -44.17 -44.43
C VAL A 359 -13.69 -44.50 -45.82
N ALA A 360 -12.82 -45.07 -46.66
CA ALA A 360 -13.19 -45.61 -47.95
C ALA A 360 -14.02 -46.86 -47.76
#